data_96509bf694a04e8dee07d793a2d3c4eb
#
_entry.id   96509bf694a04e8dee07d793a2d3c4eb
#
_cell.length_a   1.000
_cell.length_b   1.000
_cell.length_c   1.000
_cell.angle_alpha   90.00
_cell.angle_beta   90.00
_cell.angle_gamma   90.00
#
_symmetry.space_group_name_H-M   'P 1'
#
loop_
_entity.id
_entity.type
_entity.pdbx_description
1 polymer ?
#
loop_
_entity_poly.entity_id
_entity_poly.type
_entity_poly.pdbx_seq_one_letter_code
_entity_poly.pdbx_strand_id
1 'polypeptide(L)'
;MACRPSTAGRRAHPGHAAFDAFDLFSRYTGTLVCDDYAGYDTYEKILTARQLCNAHLIRSVRGVAEAEPGLQVWATAMIEVLRAGRSAVSAALAEGRTCLTGDEIEQVRAAYLEQAAAGIAANKDRCTTKGGRHPGYVLAKRLHAIPPMHAIPPMHAIRTALAGNAWTPLQAVTTT
;
A
#
# COMPACT_ATOMS: atom_id res chain seq x y z
N MET A 1 18.63 8.95 -24.04
CA MET A 1 17.27 8.93 -24.61
C MET A 1 16.30 9.20 -23.45
N ALA A 2 15.62 10.35 -23.43
CA ALA A 2 14.76 10.72 -22.30
C ALA A 2 13.42 9.98 -22.39
N CYS A 3 12.97 9.36 -21.29
CA CYS A 3 11.66 8.73 -21.21
C CYS A 3 10.57 9.79 -21.34
N ARG A 4 9.63 9.61 -22.28
CA ARG A 4 8.47 10.50 -22.40
C ARG A 4 7.56 10.36 -21.18
N PRO A 5 7.02 11.45 -20.61
CA PRO A 5 5.99 11.36 -19.59
C PRO A 5 4.73 10.71 -20.22
N SER A 6 4.21 9.68 -19.55
CA SER A 6 2.95 9.04 -19.95
C SER A 6 1.79 9.99 -19.65
N THR A 7 1.21 10.60 -20.66
CA THR A 7 -0.10 11.25 -20.60
C THR A 7 -1.19 10.18 -20.74
N ALA A 8 -1.28 9.29 -19.78
CA ALA A 8 -2.43 8.40 -19.69
C ALA A 8 -3.63 9.23 -19.24
N GLY A 9 -4.48 9.63 -20.17
CA GLY A 9 -5.78 10.19 -19.87
C GLY A 9 -6.51 9.25 -18.90
N ARG A 10 -6.99 9.77 -17.79
CA ARG A 10 -7.79 9.03 -16.80
C ARG A 10 -9.07 8.58 -17.50
N ARG A 11 -9.13 7.34 -17.94
CA ARG A 11 -10.40 6.73 -18.32
C ARG A 11 -11.18 6.53 -17.02
N ALA A 12 -12.40 7.06 -16.95
CA ALA A 12 -13.33 6.76 -15.88
C ALA A 12 -13.53 5.23 -15.85
N HIS A 13 -13.06 4.59 -14.78
CA HIS A 13 -13.25 3.16 -14.58
C HIS A 13 -14.68 2.93 -14.06
N PRO A 14 -15.39 1.88 -14.54
CA PRO A 14 -16.76 1.59 -14.11
C PRO A 14 -16.90 1.34 -12.59
N GLY A 15 -15.81 1.11 -11.88
CA GLY A 15 -15.80 0.91 -10.43
C GLY A 15 -16.22 2.11 -9.60
N HIS A 16 -16.02 3.35 -10.05
CA HIS A 16 -16.46 4.54 -9.31
C HIS A 16 -17.99 4.59 -9.19
N ALA A 17 -18.71 4.33 -10.29
CA ALA A 17 -20.17 4.35 -10.30
C ALA A 17 -20.77 3.31 -9.34
N ALA A 18 -20.10 2.18 -9.12
CA ALA A 18 -20.55 1.17 -8.17
C ALA A 18 -20.38 1.64 -6.72
N PHE A 19 -19.27 2.27 -6.37
CA PHE A 19 -19.05 2.82 -5.03
C PHE A 19 -20.03 3.95 -4.70
N ASP A 20 -20.31 4.82 -5.67
CA ASP A 20 -21.26 5.93 -5.51
C ASP A 20 -22.70 5.40 -5.40
N ALA A 21 -23.06 4.37 -6.18
CA ALA A 21 -24.39 3.76 -6.15
C ALA A 21 -24.74 3.11 -4.81
N PHE A 22 -23.75 2.59 -4.09
CA PHE A 22 -23.94 2.00 -2.77
C PHE A 22 -23.83 2.99 -1.63
N ASP A 23 -23.48 4.25 -1.89
CA ASP A 23 -23.31 5.33 -0.89
C ASP A 23 -22.44 4.90 0.31
N LEU A 24 -21.54 3.94 0.08
CA LEU A 24 -20.76 3.29 1.13
C LEU A 24 -19.77 4.27 1.77
N PHE A 25 -19.07 5.04 0.93
CA PHE A 25 -17.98 5.92 1.39
C PHE A 25 -18.49 7.27 1.89
N SER A 26 -19.69 7.72 1.54
CA SER A 26 -20.24 8.98 2.07
C SER A 26 -20.47 8.91 3.58
N ARG A 27 -20.66 7.72 4.13
CA ARG A 27 -20.94 7.47 5.56
C ARG A 27 -19.78 6.86 6.31
N TYR A 28 -18.73 6.41 5.62
CA TYR A 28 -17.61 5.75 6.25
C TYR A 28 -16.47 6.73 6.48
N THR A 29 -16.24 7.08 7.73
CA THR A 29 -15.17 8.00 8.15
C THR A 29 -13.97 7.29 8.79
N GLY A 30 -13.95 5.95 8.77
CA GLY A 30 -12.91 5.14 9.39
C GLY A 30 -11.65 4.99 8.53
N THR A 31 -10.86 3.98 8.87
CA THR A 31 -9.64 3.62 8.14
C THR A 31 -9.96 2.58 7.06
N LEU A 32 -9.63 2.89 5.80
CA LEU A 32 -9.80 1.99 4.67
C LEU A 32 -8.52 1.20 4.40
N VAL A 33 -8.60 -0.13 4.48
CA VAL A 33 -7.53 -1.01 3.96
C VAL A 33 -7.93 -1.50 2.58
N CYS A 34 -7.19 -1.10 1.55
CA CYS A 34 -7.53 -1.42 0.17
C CYS A 34 -6.30 -1.76 -0.67
N ASP A 35 -6.52 -2.24 -1.88
CA ASP A 35 -5.48 -2.29 -2.89
C ASP A 35 -5.12 -0.87 -3.37
N ASP A 36 -4.26 -0.81 -4.36
CA ASP A 36 -3.78 0.45 -4.92
C ASP A 36 -4.61 0.92 -6.14
N TYR A 37 -5.89 0.65 -6.13
CA TYR A 37 -6.79 1.15 -7.15
C TYR A 37 -7.02 2.65 -6.98
N ALA A 38 -6.71 3.43 -8.03
CA ALA A 38 -6.81 4.90 -8.02
C ALA A 38 -8.24 5.43 -7.75
N GLY A 39 -9.25 4.58 -7.87
CA GLY A 39 -10.63 4.91 -7.54
C GLY A 39 -10.82 5.36 -6.09
N TYR A 40 -10.00 4.86 -5.18
CA TYR A 40 -10.09 5.26 -3.77
C TYR A 40 -9.53 6.66 -3.47
N ASP A 41 -8.75 7.25 -4.37
CA ASP A 41 -8.17 8.59 -4.17
C ASP A 41 -9.26 9.67 -4.00
N THR A 42 -10.42 9.46 -4.62
CA THR A 42 -11.57 10.37 -4.53
C THR A 42 -12.13 10.46 -3.09
N TYR A 43 -12.03 9.37 -2.34
CA TYR A 43 -12.58 9.28 -0.98
C TYR A 43 -11.56 9.60 0.11
N GLU A 44 -10.30 9.86 -0.23
CA GLU A 44 -9.22 10.10 0.73
C GLU A 44 -9.51 11.26 1.69
N LYS A 45 -10.27 12.27 1.24
CA LYS A 45 -10.64 13.46 2.04
C LYS A 45 -11.66 13.17 3.13
N ILE A 46 -12.46 12.12 3.00
CA ILE A 46 -13.52 11.76 3.95
C ILE A 46 -13.13 10.60 4.87
N LEU A 47 -12.07 9.89 4.53
CA LEU A 47 -11.51 8.82 5.35
C LEU A 47 -10.60 9.39 6.43
N THR A 48 -10.65 8.82 7.64
CA THR A 48 -9.66 9.12 8.68
C THR A 48 -8.26 8.74 8.22
N ALA A 49 -8.14 7.61 7.53
CA ALA A 49 -6.88 7.15 6.98
C ALA A 49 -7.09 6.09 5.89
N ARG A 50 -6.11 5.96 5.00
CA ARG A 50 -6.04 4.91 3.99
C ARG A 50 -4.76 4.09 4.16
N GLN A 51 -4.88 2.78 4.17
CA GLN A 51 -3.78 1.83 4.25
C GLN A 51 -3.75 0.96 3.00
N LEU A 52 -2.60 0.87 2.35
CA LEU A 52 -2.42 -0.09 1.27
C LEU A 52 -2.31 -1.52 1.83
N CYS A 53 -3.00 -2.44 1.19
CA CYS A 53 -2.97 -3.85 1.58
C CYS A 53 -1.59 -4.46 1.32
N ASN A 54 -0.90 -4.89 2.37
CA ASN A 54 0.44 -5.46 2.27
C ASN A 54 0.50 -6.70 1.36
N ALA A 55 -0.57 -7.51 1.30
CA ALA A 55 -0.61 -8.67 0.41
C ALA A 55 -0.58 -8.24 -1.07
N HIS A 56 -1.29 -7.17 -1.43
CA HIS A 56 -1.26 -6.60 -2.78
C HIS A 56 0.10 -5.94 -3.08
N LEU A 57 0.68 -5.22 -2.11
CA LEU A 57 2.02 -4.66 -2.25
C LEU A 57 3.06 -5.76 -2.49
N ILE A 58 3.08 -6.80 -1.67
CA ILE A 58 4.01 -7.94 -1.83
C ILE A 58 3.84 -8.59 -3.20
N ARG A 59 2.59 -8.75 -3.69
CA ARG A 59 2.34 -9.30 -5.02
C ARG A 59 2.91 -8.41 -6.12
N SER A 60 2.69 -7.10 -6.05
CA SER A 60 3.21 -6.14 -7.02
C SER A 60 4.72 -6.09 -7.03
N VAL A 61 5.35 -6.05 -5.85
CA VAL A 61 6.80 -6.04 -5.69
C VAL A 61 7.42 -7.35 -6.17
N ARG A 62 6.78 -8.50 -5.88
CA ARG A 62 7.21 -9.81 -6.36
C ARG A 62 7.22 -9.87 -7.88
N GLY A 63 6.20 -9.36 -8.56
CA GLY A 63 6.16 -9.31 -10.02
C GLY A 63 7.34 -8.54 -10.62
N VAL A 64 7.81 -7.48 -9.96
CA VAL A 64 9.01 -6.73 -10.37
C VAL A 64 10.28 -7.55 -10.09
N ALA A 65 10.39 -8.19 -8.92
CA ALA A 65 11.54 -9.02 -8.56
C ALA A 65 11.73 -10.21 -9.53
N GLU A 66 10.62 -10.88 -9.86
CA GLU A 66 10.63 -12.06 -10.75
C GLU A 66 10.91 -11.71 -12.21
N ALA A 67 10.53 -10.51 -12.66
CA ALA A 67 10.79 -10.06 -14.02
C ALA A 67 12.28 -9.87 -14.32
N GLU A 68 13.08 -9.41 -13.35
CA GLU A 68 14.52 -9.13 -13.52
C GLU A 68 15.28 -9.39 -12.20
N PRO A 69 15.46 -10.64 -11.76
CA PRO A 69 15.98 -10.98 -10.43
C PRO A 69 17.32 -10.34 -10.09
N GLY A 70 18.25 -10.27 -11.08
CA GLY A 70 19.58 -9.70 -10.88
C GLY A 70 19.64 -8.18 -10.75
N LEU A 71 18.60 -7.48 -11.20
CA LEU A 71 18.54 -6.02 -11.22
C LEU A 71 17.58 -5.45 -10.18
N GLN A 72 16.59 -6.23 -9.78
CA GLN A 72 15.54 -5.78 -8.88
C GLN A 72 15.73 -6.30 -7.43
N VAL A 73 16.97 -6.30 -6.97
CA VAL A 73 17.35 -6.78 -5.61
C VAL A 73 16.58 -6.02 -4.53
N TRP A 74 16.35 -4.72 -4.73
CA TRP A 74 15.54 -3.90 -3.83
C TRP A 74 14.13 -4.46 -3.62
N ALA A 75 13.55 -5.05 -4.66
CA ALA A 75 12.19 -5.59 -4.59
C ALA A 75 12.14 -6.84 -3.69
N THR A 76 13.14 -7.72 -3.77
CA THR A 76 13.27 -8.86 -2.86
C THR A 76 13.44 -8.37 -1.42
N ALA A 77 14.33 -7.41 -1.19
CA ALA A 77 14.56 -6.82 0.13
C ALA A 77 13.30 -6.12 0.68
N MET A 78 12.54 -5.42 -0.16
CA MET A 78 11.25 -4.82 0.23
C MET A 78 10.25 -5.86 0.72
N ILE A 79 10.16 -7.02 0.09
CA ILE A 79 9.29 -8.12 0.55
C ILE A 79 9.70 -8.56 1.95
N GLU A 80 10.98 -8.68 2.21
CA GLU A 80 11.48 -9.08 3.54
C GLU A 80 11.19 -8.01 4.60
N VAL A 81 11.32 -6.72 4.27
CA VAL A 81 10.95 -5.61 5.17
C VAL A 81 9.46 -5.69 5.53
N LEU A 82 8.57 -5.89 4.54
CA LEU A 82 7.13 -6.00 4.78
C LEU A 82 6.78 -7.22 5.64
N ARG A 83 7.49 -8.33 5.45
CA ARG A 83 7.34 -9.55 6.28
C ARG A 83 7.85 -9.33 7.70
N ALA A 84 9.01 -8.70 7.84
CA ALA A 84 9.59 -8.37 9.15
C ALA A 84 8.66 -7.46 9.96
N GLY A 85 8.08 -6.43 9.34
CA GLY A 85 7.09 -5.57 9.99
C GLY A 85 5.87 -6.35 10.48
N ARG A 86 5.36 -7.29 9.67
CA ARG A 86 4.28 -8.19 10.09
C ARG A 86 4.68 -9.07 11.28
N SER A 87 5.90 -9.63 11.23
CA SER A 87 6.40 -10.50 12.32
C SER A 87 6.56 -9.72 13.62
N ALA A 88 7.07 -8.47 13.55
CA ALA A 88 7.18 -7.60 14.73
C ALA A 88 5.82 -7.34 15.38
N VAL A 89 4.79 -7.10 14.58
CA VAL A 89 3.42 -6.95 15.08
C VAL A 89 2.91 -8.23 15.74
N SER A 90 3.13 -9.38 15.11
CA SER A 90 2.70 -10.66 15.66
C SER A 90 3.40 -10.96 17.00
N ALA A 91 4.68 -10.63 17.13
CA ALA A 91 5.43 -10.75 18.36
C ALA A 91 4.88 -9.82 19.46
N ALA A 92 4.64 -8.56 19.13
CA ALA A 92 4.06 -7.61 20.08
C ALA A 92 2.69 -8.07 20.61
N LEU A 93 1.85 -8.62 19.73
CA LEU A 93 0.55 -9.17 20.12
C LEU A 93 0.70 -10.40 21.04
N ALA A 94 1.65 -11.29 20.77
CA ALA A 94 1.94 -12.45 21.62
C ALA A 94 2.41 -12.05 23.01
N GLU A 95 3.09 -10.90 23.12
CA GLU A 95 3.51 -10.29 24.38
C GLU A 95 2.39 -9.50 25.09
N GLY A 96 1.17 -9.50 24.55
CA GLY A 96 0.03 -8.75 25.09
C GLY A 96 0.09 -7.23 24.82
N ARG A 97 1.05 -6.78 24.03
CA ARG A 97 1.13 -5.37 23.59
C ARG A 97 0.07 -5.08 22.55
N THR A 98 -0.48 -3.89 22.59
CA THR A 98 -1.47 -3.43 21.60
C THR A 98 -0.84 -2.61 20.46
N CYS A 99 0.45 -2.28 20.57
CA CYS A 99 1.17 -1.47 19.58
C CYS A 99 2.69 -1.80 19.57
N LEU A 100 3.32 -1.55 18.45
CA LEU A 100 4.77 -1.46 18.36
C LEU A 100 5.25 -0.21 19.11
N THR A 101 6.47 -0.22 19.58
CA THR A 101 7.14 0.97 20.11
C THR A 101 7.46 1.95 18.97
N GLY A 102 7.74 3.22 19.32
CA GLY A 102 8.17 4.20 18.33
C GLY A 102 9.42 3.76 17.58
N ASP A 103 10.38 3.18 18.27
CA ASP A 103 11.63 2.71 17.69
C ASP A 103 11.42 1.54 16.72
N GLU A 104 10.58 0.57 17.08
CA GLU A 104 10.21 -0.53 16.18
C GLU A 104 9.54 -0.04 14.90
N ILE A 105 8.68 0.97 15.02
CA ILE A 105 8.01 1.60 13.88
C ILE A 105 9.03 2.29 12.98
N GLU A 106 9.90 3.11 13.56
CA GLU A 106 10.89 3.87 12.78
C GLU A 106 11.93 2.94 12.13
N GLN A 107 12.31 1.84 12.74
CA GLN A 107 13.17 0.83 12.13
C GLN A 107 12.54 0.23 10.87
N VAL A 108 11.28 -0.21 10.96
CA VAL A 108 10.57 -0.78 9.78
C VAL A 108 10.38 0.29 8.71
N ARG A 109 10.04 1.52 9.12
CA ARG A 109 9.84 2.64 8.20
C ARG A 109 11.13 3.03 7.48
N ALA A 110 12.22 3.15 8.20
CA ALA A 110 13.53 3.48 7.63
C ALA A 110 13.96 2.43 6.60
N ALA A 111 13.88 1.15 6.96
CA ALA A 111 14.19 0.04 6.05
C ALA A 111 13.27 0.05 4.81
N TYR A 112 11.99 0.34 4.97
CA TYR A 112 11.05 0.44 3.85
C TYR A 112 11.42 1.59 2.89
N LEU A 113 11.68 2.77 3.43
CA LEU A 113 12.04 3.95 2.62
C LEU A 113 13.38 3.75 1.91
N GLU A 114 14.35 3.10 2.57
CA GLU A 114 15.62 2.73 1.97
C GLU A 114 15.43 1.85 0.73
N GLN A 115 14.62 0.79 0.83
CA GLN A 115 14.37 -0.09 -0.32
C GLN A 115 13.58 0.62 -1.42
N ALA A 116 12.64 1.49 -1.09
CA ALA A 116 11.93 2.29 -2.09
C ALA A 116 12.90 3.25 -2.82
N ALA A 117 13.79 3.91 -2.10
CA ALA A 117 14.83 4.77 -2.68
C ALA A 117 15.80 3.97 -3.57
N ALA A 118 16.24 2.79 -3.13
CA ALA A 118 17.06 1.89 -3.92
C ALA A 118 16.37 1.48 -5.23
N GLY A 119 15.06 1.19 -5.17
CA GLY A 119 14.25 0.88 -6.34
C GLY A 119 14.15 2.04 -7.34
N ILE A 120 14.01 3.27 -6.86
CA ILE A 120 14.06 4.47 -7.70
C ILE A 120 15.43 4.59 -8.37
N ALA A 121 16.51 4.47 -7.60
CA ALA A 121 17.88 4.59 -8.11
C ALA A 121 18.20 3.53 -9.17
N ALA A 122 17.82 2.28 -8.93
CA ALA A 122 18.06 1.16 -9.86
C ALA A 122 17.33 1.30 -11.19
N ASN A 123 16.22 2.04 -11.23
CA ASN A 123 15.34 2.09 -12.41
C ASN A 123 15.17 3.49 -13.02
N LYS A 124 15.78 4.55 -12.46
CA LYS A 124 15.55 5.96 -12.87
C LYS A 124 15.80 6.23 -14.35
N ASP A 125 16.83 5.57 -14.92
CA ASP A 125 17.28 5.79 -16.30
C ASP A 125 16.77 4.70 -17.27
N ARG A 126 15.88 3.81 -16.79
CA ARG A 126 15.37 2.67 -17.54
C ARG A 126 14.00 2.98 -18.15
N CYS A 127 13.84 2.62 -19.41
CA CYS A 127 12.59 2.74 -20.14
C CYS A 127 12.11 1.37 -20.63
N THR A 128 10.81 1.24 -20.83
CA THR A 128 10.23 0.10 -21.53
C THR A 128 10.54 0.16 -23.01
N THR A 129 10.40 -0.95 -23.74
CA THR A 129 10.53 -1.01 -25.20
C THR A 129 9.59 -0.06 -25.95
N LYS A 130 8.48 0.32 -25.32
CA LYS A 130 7.51 1.29 -25.84
C LYS A 130 7.80 2.75 -25.45
N GLY A 131 8.97 3.03 -24.85
CA GLY A 131 9.40 4.37 -24.44
C GLY A 131 8.78 4.90 -23.15
N GLY A 132 8.02 4.08 -22.42
CA GLY A 132 7.48 4.42 -21.09
C GLY A 132 8.49 4.18 -19.97
N ARG A 133 8.20 4.69 -18.77
CA ARG A 133 9.00 4.44 -17.56
C ARG A 133 8.99 2.96 -17.21
N HIS A 134 10.10 2.47 -16.69
CA HIS A 134 10.21 1.09 -16.23
C HIS A 134 9.21 0.81 -15.10
N PRO A 135 8.51 -0.36 -15.09
CA PRO A 135 7.52 -0.68 -14.05
C PRO A 135 8.09 -0.63 -12.62
N GLY A 136 9.33 -1.11 -12.44
CA GLY A 136 10.05 -1.02 -11.17
C GLY A 136 10.25 0.42 -10.68
N TYR A 137 10.51 1.38 -11.60
CA TYR A 137 10.59 2.80 -11.26
C TYR A 137 9.25 3.35 -10.77
N VAL A 138 8.19 3.06 -11.51
CA VAL A 138 6.83 3.55 -11.20
C VAL A 138 6.39 3.01 -9.84
N LEU A 139 6.59 1.72 -9.60
CA LEU A 139 6.25 1.09 -8.33
C LEU A 139 7.07 1.67 -7.18
N ALA A 140 8.41 1.71 -7.30
CA ALA A 140 9.28 2.21 -6.25
C ALA A 140 8.99 3.68 -5.89
N LYS A 141 8.75 4.53 -6.90
CA LYS A 141 8.37 5.93 -6.67
C LYS A 141 7.06 6.05 -5.91
N ARG A 142 6.09 5.22 -6.23
CA ARG A 142 4.80 5.19 -5.53
C ARG A 142 4.94 4.72 -4.09
N LEU A 143 5.69 3.64 -3.86
CA LEU A 143 5.99 3.14 -2.51
C LEU A 143 6.70 4.21 -1.66
N HIS A 144 7.63 4.95 -2.25
CA HIS A 144 8.32 6.03 -1.56
C HIS A 144 7.40 7.20 -1.21
N ALA A 145 6.44 7.53 -2.07
CA ALA A 145 5.51 8.65 -1.87
C ALA A 145 4.40 8.33 -0.86
N ILE A 146 4.00 7.07 -0.75
CA ILE A 146 2.93 6.63 0.15
C ILE A 146 3.46 5.47 1.00
N PRO A 147 4.27 5.75 2.03
CA PRO A 147 4.70 4.71 2.94
C PRO A 147 3.47 4.12 3.64
N PRO A 148 3.33 2.80 3.72
CA PRO A 148 2.15 2.14 4.30
C PRO A 148 1.89 2.51 5.76
N MET A 149 2.81 3.23 6.39
CA MET A 149 2.75 3.61 7.82
C MET A 149 2.36 5.08 8.04
N HIS A 150 2.05 5.82 6.99
CA HIS A 150 1.74 7.27 7.14
C HIS A 150 0.29 7.54 7.55
N ALA A 151 -0.61 6.61 7.29
CA ALA A 151 -2.03 6.87 7.36
C ALA A 151 -2.72 6.41 8.65
N ILE A 152 -2.05 5.64 9.51
CA ILE A 152 -2.70 5.01 10.67
C ILE A 152 -1.71 4.97 11.83
N PRO A 153 -2.19 5.24 13.08
CA PRO A 153 -1.49 4.75 14.26
C PRO A 153 -1.23 3.26 14.00
N PRO A 154 0.04 2.81 13.95
CA PRO A 154 0.46 1.62 13.20
C PRO A 154 -0.29 0.34 13.52
N MET A 155 -1.02 0.33 14.62
CA MET A 155 -1.62 -0.87 15.16
C MET A 155 -3.07 -1.09 14.81
N HIS A 156 -3.85 -0.05 14.57
CA HIS A 156 -5.29 -0.27 14.37
C HIS A 156 -5.55 -0.98 13.03
N ALA A 157 -4.86 -0.61 11.98
CA ALA A 157 -4.99 -1.24 10.68
C ALA A 157 -4.41 -2.65 10.63
N ILE A 158 -3.26 -2.84 11.28
CA ILE A 158 -2.61 -4.15 11.31
C ILE A 158 -3.40 -5.11 12.20
N ARG A 159 -3.94 -4.65 13.33
CA ARG A 159 -4.84 -5.43 14.18
C ARG A 159 -6.08 -5.91 13.43
N THR A 160 -6.73 -5.03 12.69
CA THR A 160 -7.94 -5.37 11.93
C THR A 160 -7.64 -6.34 10.79
N ALA A 161 -6.52 -6.15 10.09
CA ALA A 161 -6.10 -7.03 9.00
C ALA A 161 -5.56 -8.38 9.45
N LEU A 162 -4.91 -8.46 10.63
CA LEU A 162 -4.33 -9.70 11.18
C LEU A 162 -5.30 -10.48 12.05
N ALA A 163 -6.26 -9.82 12.70
CA ALA A 163 -7.24 -10.49 13.56
C ALA A 163 -8.25 -11.33 12.79
N GLY A 164 -8.18 -11.34 11.44
CA GLY A 164 -9.15 -12.05 10.62
C GLY A 164 -10.59 -11.56 10.85
N ASN A 165 -10.75 -10.46 11.60
CA ASN A 165 -12.04 -9.80 11.73
C ASN A 165 -12.37 -9.20 10.36
N ALA A 166 -12.92 -10.08 9.51
CA ALA A 166 -13.68 -9.64 8.37
C ALA A 166 -14.57 -8.50 8.85
N TRP A 167 -14.52 -7.38 8.16
CA TRP A 167 -15.46 -6.31 8.31
C TRP A 167 -16.87 -6.89 8.44
N THR A 168 -17.44 -6.79 9.64
CA THR A 168 -18.84 -7.08 9.85
C THR A 168 -19.59 -5.84 9.40
N PRO A 169 -20.43 -5.91 8.36
CA PRO A 169 -21.31 -4.80 8.00
C PRO A 169 -22.06 -4.37 9.26
N LEU A 170 -22.08 -3.06 9.54
CA LEU A 170 -23.01 -2.51 10.52
C LEU A 170 -24.37 -3.08 10.17
N GLN A 171 -24.93 -3.89 11.07
CA GLN A 171 -26.30 -4.37 10.91
C GLN A 171 -27.16 -3.14 10.68
N ALA A 172 -27.91 -3.16 9.58
CA ALA A 172 -28.87 -2.12 9.30
C ALA A 172 -29.73 -1.95 10.55
N VAL A 173 -29.65 -0.77 11.18
CA VAL A 173 -30.54 -0.41 12.26
C VAL A 173 -31.91 -0.33 11.63
N THR A 174 -32.66 -1.40 11.76
CA THR A 174 -34.09 -1.39 11.48
C THR A 174 -34.73 -0.53 12.54
N THR A 175 -34.93 0.74 12.19
CA THR A 175 -35.84 1.61 12.93
C THR A 175 -37.25 1.06 12.74
N THR A 176 -37.78 0.51 13.80
CA THR A 176 -39.22 0.27 13.98
C THR A 176 -39.95 1.58 14.16
#